data_c8624a4410ccb1fba827bb1d72000d25
#
_entry.id   c8624a4410ccb1fba827bb1d72000d25
#
_cell.length_a   1.000
_cell.length_b   1.000
_cell.length_c   1.000
_cell.angle_alpha   90.00
_cell.angle_beta   90.00
_cell.angle_gamma   90.00
#
_symmetry.space_group_name_H-M   'P 1'
#
loop_
_entity.id
_entity.type
_entity.pdbx_description
1 polymer ?
#
loop_
_entity_poly.entity_id
_entity_poly.type
_entity_poly.pdbx_seq_one_letter_code
_entity_poly.pdbx_strand_id
1 'polypeptide(L)'
;MLNKLKAVENRYEELCFKSEQPDFYNDPKKAAKLLREKNDLEPIIEAFRAYQNACQEMADAEELMSDPEMKELCQETYATAKAAKEELYEKLQILLLPKDPNDEKSVIVEIRGGVGGEESALFAHSLFRLYSMYAAKQGWSIELLNYNETELGGVKEVDFIVNGRGAYSRLKYESGVHRVQRVPETESGGRVHTSTATVAVLPEMEEVDVQINPADIEMQVYRASGAGGQHVNKTSSAVRLIHKPSGIVVACQEERSQLQNREKCMRMLASKLYEIEQERIESEHGGLRRSQVGTGMRNERIRTYNFPQGRVTDHRVGLTLYKIDAIMDGDIDEIINALATADQAEKLKNSK
;
A
#
# COMPACT_ATOMS: atom_id res chain seq x y z
N MET A 1 2.63 -17.40 -19.85
CA MET A 1 1.52 -17.42 -18.90
C MET A 1 1.36 -18.79 -18.23
N LEU A 2 1.09 -19.88 -18.96
CA LEU A 2 0.86 -21.23 -18.40
C LEU A 2 1.99 -21.74 -17.49
N ASN A 3 3.26 -21.49 -17.81
CA ASN A 3 4.39 -21.89 -16.96
C ASN A 3 4.40 -21.14 -15.60
N LYS A 4 3.97 -19.87 -15.59
CA LYS A 4 3.83 -19.11 -14.35
C LYS A 4 2.68 -19.65 -13.50
N LEU A 5 1.55 -19.99 -14.12
CA LEU A 5 0.39 -20.56 -13.43
C LEU A 5 0.70 -21.92 -12.79
N LYS A 6 1.45 -22.80 -13.48
CA LYS A 6 1.91 -24.06 -12.91
C LYS A 6 2.85 -23.85 -11.71
N ALA A 7 3.73 -22.86 -11.77
CA ALA A 7 4.59 -22.53 -10.64
C ALA A 7 3.78 -22.01 -9.42
N VAL A 8 2.74 -21.22 -9.67
CA VAL A 8 1.80 -20.75 -8.63
C VAL A 8 1.02 -21.93 -8.03
N GLU A 9 0.56 -22.87 -8.84
CA GLU A 9 -0.15 -24.08 -8.41
C GLU A 9 0.73 -24.94 -7.49
N ASN A 10 1.96 -25.23 -7.90
CA ASN A 10 2.92 -25.98 -7.08
C ASN A 10 3.18 -25.26 -5.74
N ARG A 11 3.31 -23.93 -5.77
CA ARG A 11 3.50 -23.13 -4.55
C ARG A 11 2.31 -23.20 -3.61
N TYR A 12 1.10 -23.12 -4.15
CA TYR A 12 -0.14 -23.25 -3.39
C TYR A 12 -0.24 -24.63 -2.72
N GLU A 13 0.08 -25.71 -3.45
CA GLU A 13 0.10 -27.07 -2.92
C GLU A 13 1.12 -27.24 -1.80
N GLU A 14 2.34 -26.65 -1.96
CA GLU A 14 3.33 -26.61 -0.86
C GLU A 14 2.79 -25.91 0.39
N LEU A 15 2.08 -24.78 0.22
CA LEU A 15 1.50 -24.05 1.33
C LEU A 15 0.36 -24.83 2.00
N CYS A 16 -0.48 -25.50 1.23
CA CYS A 16 -1.49 -26.40 1.76
C CYS A 16 -0.86 -27.51 2.58
N PHE A 17 0.13 -28.21 2.02
CA PHE A 17 0.84 -29.28 2.73
C PHE A 17 1.52 -28.81 4.03
N LYS A 18 2.17 -27.61 3.99
CA LYS A 18 2.78 -27.02 5.19
C LYS A 18 1.75 -26.64 6.25
N SER A 19 0.57 -26.14 5.83
CA SER A 19 -0.49 -25.73 6.77
C SER A 19 -1.15 -26.89 7.52
N GLU A 20 -1.03 -28.12 7.00
CA GLU A 20 -1.54 -29.36 7.62
C GLU A 20 -0.56 -29.98 8.62
N GLN A 21 0.70 -29.52 8.66
CA GLN A 21 1.69 -30.08 9.56
C GLN A 21 1.43 -29.64 11.02
N PRO A 22 1.60 -30.53 12.02
CA PRO A 22 1.37 -30.22 13.44
C PRO A 22 2.22 -29.06 13.96
N ASP A 23 3.43 -28.89 13.41
CA ASP A 23 4.39 -27.89 13.85
C ASP A 23 4.17 -26.50 13.21
N PHE A 24 3.19 -26.37 12.32
CA PHE A 24 2.94 -25.13 11.57
C PHE A 24 2.67 -23.92 12.47
N TYR A 25 1.95 -24.11 13.57
CA TYR A 25 1.55 -23.06 14.50
C TYR A 25 2.57 -22.76 15.61
N ASN A 26 3.73 -23.42 15.62
CA ASN A 26 4.78 -23.18 16.62
C ASN A 26 5.38 -21.77 16.51
N ASP A 27 5.35 -21.17 15.30
CA ASP A 27 5.73 -19.78 15.04
C ASP A 27 4.53 -19.00 14.46
N PRO A 28 3.77 -18.27 15.31
CA PRO A 28 2.56 -17.58 14.87
C PRO A 28 2.79 -16.52 13.80
N LYS A 29 3.93 -15.80 13.83
CA LYS A 29 4.26 -14.76 12.83
C LYS A 29 4.52 -15.40 11.46
N LYS A 30 5.27 -16.48 11.42
CA LYS A 30 5.57 -17.23 10.19
C LYS A 30 4.33 -17.92 9.63
N ALA A 31 3.53 -18.53 10.50
CA ALA A 31 2.26 -19.16 10.12
C ALA A 31 1.29 -18.15 9.50
N ALA A 32 1.12 -16.98 10.13
CA ALA A 32 0.28 -15.90 9.60
C ALA A 32 0.74 -15.43 8.21
N LYS A 33 2.04 -15.30 7.98
CA LYS A 33 2.60 -14.91 6.68
C LYS A 33 2.31 -15.96 5.59
N LEU A 34 2.50 -17.24 5.91
CA LEU A 34 2.25 -18.33 4.96
C LEU A 34 0.75 -18.50 4.65
N LEU A 35 -0.12 -18.32 5.65
CA LEU A 35 -1.58 -18.33 5.44
C LEU A 35 -2.05 -17.15 4.58
N ARG A 36 -1.48 -15.96 4.76
CA ARG A 36 -1.75 -14.83 3.87
C ARG A 36 -1.36 -15.14 2.44
N GLU A 37 -0.13 -15.65 2.21
CA GLU A 37 0.33 -16.07 0.88
C GLU A 37 -0.62 -17.11 0.26
N LYS A 38 -1.07 -18.11 1.03
CA LYS A 38 -2.05 -19.11 0.58
C LYS A 38 -3.36 -18.46 0.13
N ASN A 39 -3.95 -17.59 0.97
CA ASN A 39 -5.21 -16.91 0.66
C ASN A 39 -5.09 -15.99 -0.56
N ASP A 40 -3.92 -15.38 -0.78
CA ASP A 40 -3.66 -14.55 -1.96
C ASP A 40 -3.58 -15.35 -3.26
N LEU A 41 -3.12 -16.61 -3.19
CA LEU A 41 -3.02 -17.50 -4.34
C LEU A 41 -4.33 -18.22 -4.65
N GLU A 42 -5.20 -18.41 -3.67
CA GLU A 42 -6.45 -19.15 -3.79
C GLU A 42 -7.34 -18.71 -4.98
N PRO A 43 -7.65 -17.39 -5.15
CA PRO A 43 -8.47 -16.96 -6.29
C PRO A 43 -7.80 -17.16 -7.65
N ILE A 44 -6.46 -17.20 -7.71
CA ILE A 44 -5.71 -17.49 -8.93
C ILE A 44 -5.87 -18.97 -9.27
N ILE A 45 -5.77 -19.85 -8.27
CA ILE A 45 -5.89 -21.31 -8.46
C ILE A 45 -7.31 -21.68 -8.83
N GLU A 46 -8.32 -21.10 -8.20
CA GLU A 46 -9.73 -21.34 -8.57
C GLU A 46 -9.99 -20.95 -10.03
N ALA A 47 -9.55 -19.75 -10.43
CA ALA A 47 -9.71 -19.31 -11.82
C ALA A 47 -8.91 -20.19 -12.80
N PHE A 48 -7.72 -20.66 -12.40
CA PHE A 48 -6.90 -21.54 -13.24
C PHE A 48 -7.51 -22.92 -13.41
N ARG A 49 -8.03 -23.52 -12.34
CA ARG A 49 -8.74 -24.81 -12.42
C ARG A 49 -10.01 -24.71 -13.26
N ALA A 50 -10.78 -23.63 -13.11
CA ALA A 50 -11.93 -23.36 -13.96
C ALA A 50 -11.53 -23.21 -15.44
N TYR A 51 -10.42 -22.53 -15.72
CA TYR A 51 -9.87 -22.42 -17.08
C TYR A 51 -9.46 -23.78 -17.66
N GLN A 52 -8.81 -24.61 -16.85
CA GLN A 52 -8.43 -25.99 -17.28
C GLN A 52 -9.67 -26.83 -17.57
N ASN A 53 -10.71 -26.76 -16.73
CA ASN A 53 -11.96 -27.45 -16.94
C ASN A 53 -12.65 -27.02 -18.26
N ALA A 54 -12.73 -25.68 -18.48
CA ALA A 54 -13.29 -25.17 -19.74
C ALA A 54 -12.50 -25.62 -20.97
N CYS A 55 -11.17 -25.72 -20.88
CA CYS A 55 -10.33 -26.26 -21.94
C CYS A 55 -10.60 -27.74 -22.16
N GLN A 56 -10.82 -28.53 -21.10
CA GLN A 56 -11.14 -29.95 -21.20
C GLN A 56 -12.54 -30.17 -21.80
N GLU A 57 -13.54 -29.42 -21.34
CA GLU A 57 -14.89 -29.44 -21.89
C GLU A 57 -14.93 -29.12 -23.40
N MET A 58 -14.09 -28.14 -23.82
CA MET A 58 -13.94 -27.87 -25.27
C MET A 58 -13.36 -29.06 -26.05
N ALA A 59 -12.33 -29.71 -25.49
CA ALA A 59 -11.68 -30.84 -26.13
C ALA A 59 -12.63 -32.06 -26.21
N ASP A 60 -13.34 -32.32 -25.11
CA ASP A 60 -14.32 -33.42 -25.04
C ASP A 60 -15.50 -33.18 -26.01
N ALA A 61 -16.00 -31.94 -26.09
CA ALA A 61 -17.05 -31.58 -27.05
C ALA A 61 -16.58 -31.70 -28.50
N GLU A 62 -15.32 -31.33 -28.79
CA GLU A 62 -14.74 -31.46 -30.14
C GLU A 62 -14.60 -32.92 -30.57
N GLU A 63 -14.22 -33.81 -29.65
CA GLU A 63 -14.13 -35.25 -29.89
C GLU A 63 -15.51 -35.86 -30.16
N LEU A 64 -16.53 -35.49 -29.35
CA LEU A 64 -17.90 -35.99 -29.46
C LEU A 64 -18.70 -35.39 -30.64
N MET A 65 -18.25 -34.27 -31.24
CA MET A 65 -18.86 -33.70 -32.45
C MET A 65 -18.82 -34.64 -33.66
N SER A 66 -18.02 -35.70 -33.60
CA SER A 66 -17.92 -36.71 -34.64
C SER A 66 -19.17 -37.59 -34.70
N ASP A 67 -19.99 -37.65 -33.65
CA ASP A 67 -21.22 -38.39 -33.55
C ASP A 67 -22.42 -37.54 -34.04
N PRO A 68 -23.17 -37.98 -35.08
CA PRO A 68 -24.29 -37.21 -35.62
C PRO A 68 -25.43 -36.95 -34.64
N GLU A 69 -25.66 -37.85 -33.66
CA GLU A 69 -26.74 -37.74 -32.68
C GLU A 69 -26.40 -36.71 -31.59
N MET A 70 -25.11 -36.49 -31.29
CA MET A 70 -24.63 -35.58 -30.23
C MET A 70 -24.20 -34.20 -30.75
N LYS A 71 -24.15 -34.03 -32.07
CA LYS A 71 -23.54 -32.87 -32.73
C LYS A 71 -24.12 -31.53 -32.30
N GLU A 72 -25.42 -31.42 -32.14
CA GLU A 72 -26.11 -30.17 -31.82
C GLU A 72 -25.81 -29.74 -30.35
N LEU A 73 -25.88 -30.69 -29.42
CA LEU A 73 -25.57 -30.51 -28.03
C LEU A 73 -24.09 -30.17 -27.82
N CYS A 74 -23.18 -30.86 -28.52
CA CYS A 74 -21.73 -30.61 -28.44
C CYS A 74 -21.35 -29.26 -29.02
N GLN A 75 -22.06 -28.75 -30.05
CA GLN A 75 -21.84 -27.39 -30.54
C GLN A 75 -22.20 -26.30 -29.51
N GLU A 76 -23.29 -26.47 -28.80
CA GLU A 76 -23.73 -25.57 -27.76
C GLU A 76 -22.74 -25.59 -26.56
N THR A 77 -22.35 -26.80 -26.13
CA THR A 77 -21.35 -26.97 -25.06
C THR A 77 -20.00 -26.33 -25.43
N TYR A 78 -19.54 -26.58 -26.67
CA TYR A 78 -18.29 -25.98 -27.18
C TYR A 78 -18.34 -24.45 -27.19
N ALA A 79 -19.45 -23.86 -27.65
CA ALA A 79 -19.60 -22.40 -27.69
C ALA A 79 -19.59 -21.79 -26.29
N THR A 80 -20.26 -22.44 -25.33
CA THR A 80 -20.33 -22.02 -23.94
C THR A 80 -18.95 -22.14 -23.27
N ALA A 81 -18.27 -23.26 -23.42
CA ALA A 81 -16.94 -23.49 -22.85
C ALA A 81 -15.90 -22.57 -23.49
N LYS A 82 -16.03 -22.22 -24.76
CA LYS A 82 -15.16 -21.24 -25.43
C LYS A 82 -15.32 -19.85 -24.85
N ALA A 83 -16.55 -19.40 -24.65
CA ALA A 83 -16.82 -18.07 -24.01
C ALA A 83 -16.28 -18.03 -22.59
N ALA A 84 -16.52 -19.09 -21.80
CA ALA A 84 -15.99 -19.21 -20.45
C ALA A 84 -14.46 -19.20 -20.42
N LYS A 85 -13.81 -19.88 -21.35
CA LYS A 85 -12.34 -19.90 -21.51
C LYS A 85 -11.78 -18.50 -21.77
N GLU A 86 -12.40 -17.73 -22.66
CA GLU A 86 -11.98 -16.36 -23.00
C GLU A 86 -12.10 -15.44 -21.77
N GLU A 87 -13.24 -15.48 -21.09
CA GLU A 87 -13.48 -14.70 -19.85
C GLU A 87 -12.48 -15.05 -18.73
N LEU A 88 -12.28 -16.36 -18.49
CA LEU A 88 -11.33 -16.84 -17.48
C LEU A 88 -9.89 -16.50 -17.84
N TYR A 89 -9.54 -16.49 -19.13
CA TYR A 89 -8.22 -16.06 -19.57
C TYR A 89 -7.94 -14.58 -19.26
N GLU A 90 -8.90 -13.70 -19.52
CA GLU A 90 -8.81 -12.28 -19.17
C GLU A 90 -8.73 -12.09 -17.65
N LYS A 91 -9.57 -12.79 -16.89
CA LYS A 91 -9.53 -12.79 -15.44
C LYS A 91 -8.18 -13.24 -14.88
N LEU A 92 -7.60 -14.29 -15.42
CA LEU A 92 -6.28 -14.78 -15.04
C LEU A 92 -5.17 -13.79 -15.37
N GLN A 93 -5.25 -13.07 -16.49
CA GLN A 93 -4.29 -12.00 -16.81
C GLN A 93 -4.31 -10.90 -15.76
N ILE A 94 -5.48 -10.52 -15.27
CA ILE A 94 -5.64 -9.50 -14.21
C ILE A 94 -5.11 -10.02 -12.87
N LEU A 95 -5.46 -11.26 -12.50
CA LEU A 95 -5.03 -11.87 -11.23
C LEU A 95 -3.52 -12.10 -11.14
N LEU A 96 -2.84 -12.29 -12.27
CA LEU A 96 -1.39 -12.45 -12.35
C LEU A 96 -0.61 -11.13 -12.37
N LEU A 97 -1.29 -9.99 -12.39
CA LEU A 97 -0.61 -8.71 -12.23
C LEU A 97 0.04 -8.63 -10.84
N PRO A 98 1.25 -8.08 -10.75
CA PRO A 98 1.90 -7.90 -9.47
C PRO A 98 1.03 -7.01 -8.57
N LYS A 99 0.56 -7.59 -7.46
CA LYS A 99 -0.13 -6.82 -6.42
C LYS A 99 0.89 -5.95 -5.70
N ASP A 100 0.51 -4.72 -5.38
CA ASP A 100 1.32 -3.87 -4.51
C ASP A 100 1.32 -4.50 -3.10
N PRO A 101 2.50 -4.77 -2.50
CA PRO A 101 2.59 -5.34 -1.15
C PRO A 101 1.91 -4.46 -0.09
N ASN A 102 1.68 -3.18 -0.40
CA ASN A 102 1.00 -2.25 0.49
C ASN A 102 -0.53 -2.26 0.36
N ASP A 103 -1.09 -2.93 -0.66
CA ASP A 103 -2.54 -2.88 -0.95
C ASP A 103 -3.41 -3.36 0.22
N GLU A 104 -2.92 -4.26 1.07
CA GLU A 104 -3.66 -4.77 2.25
C GLU A 104 -3.51 -3.90 3.51
N LYS A 105 -2.60 -2.94 3.51
CA LYS A 105 -2.30 -2.11 4.68
C LYS A 105 -3.39 -1.07 4.94
N SER A 106 -3.42 -0.60 6.18
CA SER A 106 -4.04 0.66 6.56
C SER A 106 -3.32 1.82 5.88
N VAL A 107 -3.92 2.99 5.88
CA VAL A 107 -3.42 4.13 5.12
C VAL A 107 -3.39 5.39 5.97
N ILE A 108 -2.32 6.16 5.83
CA ILE A 108 -2.20 7.52 6.35
C ILE A 108 -2.63 8.48 5.24
N VAL A 109 -3.61 9.32 5.53
CA VAL A 109 -4.09 10.35 4.61
C VAL A 109 -3.77 11.72 5.20
N GLU A 110 -3.07 12.53 4.42
CA GLU A 110 -2.73 13.91 4.78
C GLU A 110 -3.44 14.85 3.81
N ILE A 111 -4.24 15.77 4.33
CA ILE A 111 -4.95 16.77 3.53
C ILE A 111 -4.47 18.15 3.94
N ARG A 112 -4.07 18.96 2.96
CA ARG A 112 -3.63 20.33 3.19
C ARG A 112 -4.36 21.29 2.28
N GLY A 113 -4.77 22.43 2.83
CA GLY A 113 -5.24 23.54 2.02
C GLY A 113 -4.14 24.02 1.06
N GLY A 114 -4.49 24.20 -0.21
CA GLY A 114 -3.57 24.67 -1.25
C GLY A 114 -3.81 26.15 -1.58
N VAL A 115 -3.94 26.46 -2.87
CA VAL A 115 -4.20 27.81 -3.36
C VAL A 115 -5.68 28.18 -3.16
N GLY A 116 -5.97 29.25 -2.43
CA GLY A 116 -7.34 29.73 -2.23
C GLY A 116 -7.62 30.36 -0.86
N GLY A 117 -6.58 30.46 0.00
CA GLY A 117 -6.73 31.03 1.33
C GLY A 117 -7.72 30.23 2.19
N GLU A 118 -8.64 30.92 2.89
CA GLU A 118 -9.61 30.28 3.79
C GLU A 118 -10.53 29.29 3.08
N GLU A 119 -10.91 29.56 1.81
CA GLU A 119 -11.73 28.65 1.01
C GLU A 119 -11.03 27.31 0.75
N SER A 120 -9.70 27.31 0.63
CA SER A 120 -8.93 26.05 0.50
C SER A 120 -8.96 25.23 1.79
N ALA A 121 -8.98 25.88 2.96
CA ALA A 121 -9.11 25.22 4.25
C ALA A 121 -10.53 24.64 4.47
N LEU A 122 -11.57 25.37 4.08
CA LEU A 122 -12.95 24.86 4.08
C LEU A 122 -13.12 23.68 3.14
N PHE A 123 -12.46 23.70 1.99
CA PHE A 123 -12.49 22.57 1.06
C PHE A 123 -11.71 21.37 1.59
N ALA A 124 -10.56 21.56 2.26
CA ALA A 124 -9.81 20.50 2.92
C ALA A 124 -10.68 19.80 4.00
N HIS A 125 -11.43 20.58 4.80
CA HIS A 125 -12.42 20.05 5.73
C HIS A 125 -13.51 19.21 5.02
N SER A 126 -14.01 19.69 3.89
CA SER A 126 -15.00 18.97 3.10
C SER A 126 -14.48 17.64 2.56
N LEU A 127 -13.19 17.58 2.15
CA LEU A 127 -12.54 16.33 1.73
C LEU A 127 -12.32 15.38 2.90
N PHE A 128 -11.92 15.89 4.08
CA PHE A 128 -11.82 15.05 5.28
C PHE A 128 -13.16 14.41 5.63
N ARG A 129 -14.26 15.17 5.57
CA ARG A 129 -15.62 14.63 5.77
C ARG A 129 -15.94 13.56 4.72
N LEU A 130 -15.64 13.80 3.43
CA LEU A 130 -15.86 12.84 2.35
C LEU A 130 -15.16 11.50 2.64
N TYR A 131 -13.87 11.53 2.98
CA TYR A 131 -13.13 10.30 3.27
C TYR A 131 -13.59 9.65 4.56
N SER A 132 -14.02 10.42 5.56
CA SER A 132 -14.61 9.88 6.78
C SER A 132 -15.92 9.13 6.52
N MET A 133 -16.78 9.68 5.69
CA MET A 133 -18.02 9.02 5.27
C MET A 133 -17.75 7.78 4.42
N TYR A 134 -16.75 7.84 3.53
CA TYR A 134 -16.34 6.69 2.74
C TYR A 134 -15.79 5.56 3.61
N ALA A 135 -14.89 5.87 4.55
CA ALA A 135 -14.35 4.88 5.49
C ALA A 135 -15.46 4.21 6.31
N ALA A 136 -16.42 4.99 6.81
CA ALA A 136 -17.58 4.45 7.54
C ALA A 136 -18.41 3.50 6.69
N LYS A 137 -18.65 3.80 5.40
CA LYS A 137 -19.36 2.91 4.46
C LYS A 137 -18.60 1.60 4.22
N GLN A 138 -17.29 1.64 4.21
CA GLN A 138 -16.43 0.45 4.03
C GLN A 138 -16.23 -0.34 5.34
N GLY A 139 -16.74 0.15 6.48
CA GLY A 139 -16.55 -0.46 7.79
C GLY A 139 -15.15 -0.24 8.36
N TRP A 140 -14.41 0.75 7.87
CA TRP A 140 -13.10 1.13 8.38
C TRP A 140 -13.20 2.15 9.49
N SER A 141 -12.25 2.13 10.43
CA SER A 141 -12.16 3.13 11.50
C SER A 141 -11.15 4.22 11.15
N ILE A 142 -11.39 5.42 11.67
CA ILE A 142 -10.51 6.57 11.48
C ILE A 142 -9.87 6.92 12.82
N GLU A 143 -8.56 7.15 12.79
CA GLU A 143 -7.78 7.67 13.90
C GLU A 143 -7.15 9.00 13.49
N LEU A 144 -7.46 10.06 14.22
CA LEU A 144 -6.97 11.40 13.94
C LEU A 144 -5.58 11.57 14.55
N LEU A 145 -4.58 11.91 13.73
CA LEU A 145 -3.21 12.17 14.16
C LEU A 145 -2.96 13.66 14.42
N ASN A 146 -3.41 14.50 13.49
CA ASN A 146 -3.22 15.95 13.55
C ASN A 146 -4.43 16.67 12.96
N TYR A 147 -4.84 17.77 13.56
CA TYR A 147 -5.98 18.57 13.09
C TYR A 147 -5.74 20.05 13.39
N ASN A 148 -5.43 20.82 12.35
CA ASN A 148 -5.15 22.25 12.46
C ASN A 148 -6.31 23.06 11.87
N GLU A 149 -7.25 23.45 12.75
CA GLU A 149 -8.47 24.16 12.39
C GLU A 149 -8.21 25.65 12.15
N THR A 150 -9.03 26.28 11.31
CA THR A 150 -9.07 27.71 11.12
C THR A 150 -10.25 28.34 11.86
N GLU A 151 -10.21 29.66 12.06
CA GLU A 151 -11.26 30.41 12.78
C GLU A 151 -12.66 30.28 12.15
N LEU A 152 -12.73 29.99 10.86
CA LEU A 152 -13.97 29.83 10.08
C LEU A 152 -14.41 28.36 9.91
N GLY A 153 -13.86 27.43 10.70
CA GLY A 153 -14.22 26.00 10.65
C GLY A 153 -13.60 25.26 9.48
N GLY A 154 -12.64 25.84 8.77
CA GLY A 154 -11.81 25.16 7.79
C GLY A 154 -10.65 24.41 8.46
N VAL A 155 -9.89 23.65 7.70
CA VAL A 155 -8.71 22.92 8.18
C VAL A 155 -7.52 23.23 7.28
N LYS A 156 -6.45 23.81 7.88
CA LYS A 156 -5.19 24.05 7.15
C LYS A 156 -4.50 22.75 6.82
N GLU A 157 -4.49 21.83 7.76
CA GLU A 157 -3.87 20.52 7.66
C GLU A 157 -4.62 19.52 8.55
N VAL A 158 -4.90 18.35 8.02
CA VAL A 158 -5.42 17.21 8.77
C VAL A 158 -4.72 15.95 8.33
N ASP A 159 -4.19 15.20 9.31
CA ASP A 159 -3.54 13.91 9.11
C ASP A 159 -4.29 12.87 9.92
N PHE A 160 -4.67 11.78 9.28
CA PHE A 160 -5.42 10.71 9.91
C PHE A 160 -5.09 9.34 9.32
N ILE A 161 -5.26 8.31 10.13
CA ILE A 161 -5.12 6.91 9.69
C ILE A 161 -6.52 6.38 9.38
N VAL A 162 -6.65 5.68 8.26
CA VAL A 162 -7.81 4.85 7.95
C VAL A 162 -7.42 3.40 8.21
N ASN A 163 -7.89 2.87 9.33
CA ASN A 163 -7.62 1.51 9.78
C ASN A 163 -8.62 0.54 9.14
N GLY A 164 -8.13 -0.28 8.21
CA GLY A 164 -8.94 -1.29 7.55
C GLY A 164 -8.16 -2.08 6.51
N ARG A 165 -8.46 -3.36 6.40
CA ARG A 165 -7.84 -4.22 5.39
C ARG A 165 -8.21 -3.72 3.98
N GLY A 166 -7.20 -3.47 3.16
CA GLY A 166 -7.40 -2.99 1.80
C GLY A 166 -7.66 -1.49 1.66
N ALA A 167 -7.54 -0.71 2.74
CA ALA A 167 -7.78 0.73 2.70
C ALA A 167 -6.82 1.44 1.74
N TYR A 168 -5.53 1.06 1.75
CA TYR A 168 -4.55 1.62 0.82
C TYR A 168 -4.89 1.30 -0.64
N SER A 169 -5.33 0.08 -0.96
CA SER A 169 -5.66 -0.33 -2.33
C SER A 169 -6.73 0.54 -2.99
N ARG A 170 -7.63 1.09 -2.18
CA ARG A 170 -8.73 1.97 -2.64
C ARG A 170 -8.31 3.43 -2.63
N LEU A 171 -7.76 3.90 -1.53
CA LEU A 171 -7.46 5.32 -1.33
C LEU A 171 -6.18 5.79 -2.04
N LYS A 172 -5.28 4.90 -2.46
CA LYS A 172 -4.07 5.29 -3.24
C LYS A 172 -4.37 6.12 -4.48
N TYR A 173 -5.56 5.94 -5.07
CA TYR A 173 -6.01 6.71 -6.24
C TYR A 173 -6.52 8.12 -5.89
N GLU A 174 -6.64 8.46 -4.61
CA GLU A 174 -7.08 9.78 -4.17
C GLU A 174 -5.92 10.77 -3.96
N SER A 175 -4.67 10.31 -4.08
CA SER A 175 -3.48 11.15 -3.94
C SER A 175 -3.36 12.15 -5.10
N GLY A 176 -3.11 13.42 -4.76
CA GLY A 176 -2.89 14.49 -5.73
C GLY A 176 -3.58 15.80 -5.36
N VAL A 177 -3.72 16.67 -6.37
CA VAL A 177 -4.35 18.00 -6.21
C VAL A 177 -5.82 17.94 -6.57
N HIS A 178 -6.69 18.22 -5.61
CA HIS A 178 -8.13 18.35 -5.78
C HIS A 178 -8.49 19.83 -5.98
N ARG A 179 -9.33 20.11 -6.96
CA ARG A 179 -9.76 21.47 -7.28
C ARG A 179 -11.25 21.64 -7.05
N VAL A 180 -11.64 22.68 -6.33
CA VAL A 180 -13.04 23.05 -6.13
C VAL A 180 -13.38 24.33 -6.89
N GLN A 181 -14.60 24.39 -7.43
CA GLN A 181 -15.24 25.55 -8.02
C GLN A 181 -16.59 25.72 -7.35
N ARG A 182 -16.69 26.71 -6.44
CA ARG A 182 -17.93 27.09 -5.77
C ARG A 182 -17.90 28.56 -5.38
N VAL A 183 -19.04 29.11 -5.01
CA VAL A 183 -19.11 30.40 -4.33
C VAL A 183 -18.75 30.15 -2.87
N PRO A 184 -17.63 30.69 -2.34
CA PRO A 184 -17.28 30.51 -0.95
C PRO A 184 -18.32 31.12 -0.01
N GLU A 185 -18.47 30.55 1.19
CA GLU A 185 -19.31 31.16 2.25
C GLU A 185 -18.79 32.54 2.69
N THR A 186 -17.51 32.79 2.47
CA THR A 186 -16.83 34.06 2.75
C THR A 186 -16.99 35.13 1.67
N GLU A 187 -17.62 34.80 0.52
CA GLU A 187 -17.76 35.70 -0.63
C GLU A 187 -19.14 36.37 -0.67
N SER A 188 -19.18 37.67 -0.44
CA SER A 188 -20.42 38.43 -0.45
C SER A 188 -20.95 38.79 -1.86
N GLY A 189 -20.06 38.73 -2.87
CA GLY A 189 -20.40 39.12 -4.25
C GLY A 189 -20.91 38.01 -5.16
N GLY A 190 -21.11 36.80 -4.64
CA GLY A 190 -21.62 35.63 -5.39
C GLY A 190 -20.68 35.12 -6.49
N ARG A 191 -19.40 35.47 -6.47
CA ARG A 191 -18.41 35.07 -7.48
C ARG A 191 -17.95 33.64 -7.23
N VAL A 192 -17.87 32.87 -8.30
CA VAL A 192 -17.30 31.50 -8.24
C VAL A 192 -15.78 31.59 -8.08
N HIS A 193 -15.26 31.06 -6.99
CA HIS A 193 -13.82 30.96 -6.77
C HIS A 193 -13.34 29.55 -7.14
N THR A 194 -12.04 29.47 -7.44
CA THR A 194 -11.36 28.21 -7.72
C THR A 194 -10.26 28.03 -6.69
N SER A 195 -10.42 27.05 -5.81
CA SER A 195 -9.46 26.71 -4.76
C SER A 195 -8.95 25.29 -4.94
N THR A 196 -7.84 24.97 -4.27
CA THR A 196 -7.24 23.64 -4.31
C THR A 196 -6.95 23.13 -2.91
N ALA A 197 -7.01 21.82 -2.74
CA ALA A 197 -6.45 21.11 -1.61
C ALA A 197 -5.58 19.96 -2.12
N THR A 198 -4.55 19.62 -1.40
CA THR A 198 -3.66 18.51 -1.73
C THR A 198 -3.95 17.34 -0.81
N VAL A 199 -3.95 16.15 -1.36
CA VAL A 199 -4.14 14.89 -0.62
C VAL A 199 -2.92 14.02 -0.86
N ALA A 200 -2.23 13.65 0.21
CA ALA A 200 -1.21 12.61 0.18
C ALA A 200 -1.76 11.34 0.80
N VAL A 201 -1.47 10.20 0.21
CA VAL A 201 -1.94 8.88 0.63
C VAL A 201 -0.73 7.96 0.76
N LEU A 202 -0.39 7.61 1.99
CA LEU A 202 0.80 6.84 2.32
C LEU A 202 0.39 5.52 2.98
N PRO A 203 1.04 4.38 2.66
CA PRO A 203 0.76 3.14 3.38
C PRO A 203 1.23 3.28 4.83
N GLU A 204 0.47 2.71 5.77
CA GLU A 204 0.91 2.61 7.16
C GLU A 204 2.14 1.71 7.24
N MET A 205 3.15 2.16 7.97
CA MET A 205 4.40 1.42 8.14
C MET A 205 4.31 0.55 9.39
N GLU A 206 4.83 -0.66 9.27
CA GLU A 206 5.06 -1.51 10.43
C GLU A 206 6.23 -0.93 11.26
N GLU A 207 6.19 -1.14 12.58
CA GLU A 207 7.30 -0.78 13.44
C GLU A 207 8.61 -1.40 12.96
N VAL A 208 9.66 -0.61 12.97
CA VAL A 208 10.99 -1.07 12.56
C VAL A 208 11.52 -2.08 13.57
N ASP A 209 11.49 -3.35 13.24
CA ASP A 209 12.13 -4.40 14.04
C ASP A 209 13.55 -4.67 13.50
N VAL A 210 14.54 -4.05 14.12
CA VAL A 210 15.95 -4.25 13.73
C VAL A 210 16.46 -5.55 14.34
N GLN A 211 16.46 -6.62 13.55
CA GLN A 211 17.08 -7.88 13.93
C GLN A 211 18.57 -7.88 13.58
N ILE A 212 19.40 -7.88 14.61
CA ILE A 212 20.84 -7.94 14.43
C ILE A 212 21.28 -9.40 14.42
N ASN A 213 21.78 -9.87 13.28
CA ASN A 213 22.37 -11.19 13.17
C ASN A 213 23.79 -11.19 13.77
N PRO A 214 24.09 -12.00 14.80
CA PRO A 214 25.42 -12.06 15.40
C PRO A 214 26.57 -12.41 14.41
N ALA A 215 26.27 -13.10 13.31
CA ALA A 215 27.25 -13.44 12.28
C ALA A 215 27.74 -12.23 11.47
N ASP A 216 26.95 -11.16 11.43
CA ASP A 216 27.23 -9.92 10.71
C ASP A 216 28.05 -8.93 11.54
N ILE A 217 28.36 -9.29 12.81
CA ILE A 217 29.11 -8.44 13.73
C ILE A 217 30.54 -8.96 13.84
N GLU A 218 31.50 -8.07 13.56
CA GLU A 218 32.90 -8.28 13.91
C GLU A 218 33.19 -7.59 15.24
N MET A 219 33.68 -8.34 16.23
CA MET A 219 34.05 -7.81 17.54
C MET A 219 35.56 -7.71 17.66
N GLN A 220 36.04 -6.53 17.97
CA GLN A 220 37.44 -6.25 18.28
C GLN A 220 37.58 -5.79 19.74
N VAL A 221 38.56 -6.37 20.42
CA VAL A 221 38.87 -6.03 21.83
C VAL A 221 40.20 -5.34 21.88
N TYR A 222 40.27 -4.22 22.61
CA TYR A 222 41.48 -3.43 22.73
C TYR A 222 41.61 -2.86 24.15
N ARG A 223 42.78 -2.28 24.45
CA ARG A 223 43.01 -1.64 25.75
C ARG A 223 42.35 -0.28 25.76
N ALA A 224 41.65 0.03 26.86
CA ALA A 224 41.04 1.35 27.03
C ALA A 224 42.14 2.43 27.09
N SER A 225 41.87 3.58 26.49
CA SER A 225 42.74 4.77 26.52
C SER A 225 42.17 5.78 27.50
N GLY A 226 43.03 6.41 28.33
CA GLY A 226 42.64 7.47 29.26
C GLY A 226 43.39 7.44 30.57
N ALA A 227 43.13 8.42 31.44
CA ALA A 227 43.69 8.51 32.78
C ALA A 227 43.13 7.37 33.66
N GLY A 228 43.96 6.41 34.02
CA GLY A 228 43.54 5.26 34.82
C GLY A 228 44.71 4.48 35.41
N GLY A 229 44.43 3.67 36.41
CA GLY A 229 45.41 2.85 37.12
C GLY A 229 45.81 1.61 36.36
N GLN A 230 46.45 0.66 37.03
CA GLN A 230 47.00 -0.61 36.47
C GLN A 230 45.97 -1.45 35.67
N HIS A 231 44.69 -1.37 36.00
CA HIS A 231 43.62 -2.12 35.32
C HIS A 231 43.40 -1.61 33.89
N VAL A 232 43.38 -0.29 33.66
CA VAL A 232 43.17 0.33 32.36
C VAL A 232 44.31 -0.04 31.36
N ASN A 233 45.55 -0.09 31.89
CA ASN A 233 46.74 -0.30 31.08
C ASN A 233 47.08 -1.76 30.81
N LYS A 234 46.57 -2.72 31.63
CA LYS A 234 46.86 -4.14 31.51
C LYS A 234 45.73 -4.98 30.91
N THR A 235 44.48 -4.56 31.08
CA THR A 235 43.31 -5.36 30.67
C THR A 235 42.69 -4.82 29.37
N SER A 236 42.45 -5.70 28.41
CA SER A 236 41.72 -5.35 27.20
C SER A 236 40.21 -5.37 27.46
N SER A 237 39.69 -4.32 28.09
CA SER A 237 38.27 -4.19 28.46
C SER A 237 37.43 -3.40 27.42
N ALA A 238 38.08 -2.62 26.58
CA ALA A 238 37.38 -1.85 25.54
C ALA A 238 36.94 -2.75 24.41
N VAL A 239 35.73 -2.54 23.92
CA VAL A 239 35.08 -3.29 22.84
C VAL A 239 34.72 -2.36 21.70
N ARG A 240 35.02 -2.82 20.48
CA ARG A 240 34.56 -2.21 19.23
C ARG A 240 33.77 -3.25 18.46
N LEU A 241 32.59 -2.89 17.99
CA LEU A 241 31.77 -3.71 17.12
C LEU A 241 31.68 -3.04 15.74
N ILE A 242 31.86 -3.85 14.72
CA ILE A 242 31.72 -3.43 13.31
C ILE A 242 30.61 -4.28 12.72
N HIS A 243 29.56 -3.60 12.25
CA HIS A 243 28.49 -4.27 11.51
C HIS A 243 28.86 -4.32 10.03
N LYS A 244 29.21 -5.51 9.54
CA LYS A 244 29.77 -5.71 8.17
C LYS A 244 28.88 -5.20 7.06
N PRO A 245 27.53 -5.43 7.06
CA PRO A 245 26.67 -4.98 5.96
C PRO A 245 26.53 -3.46 5.86
N SER A 246 26.45 -2.75 7.01
CA SER A 246 26.26 -1.30 7.02
C SER A 246 27.57 -0.52 7.19
N GLY A 247 28.67 -1.19 7.56
CA GLY A 247 29.94 -0.53 7.87
C GLY A 247 29.94 0.30 9.15
N ILE A 248 28.90 0.25 9.96
CA ILE A 248 28.77 1.01 11.21
C ILE A 248 29.77 0.47 12.23
N VAL A 249 30.51 1.39 12.83
CA VAL A 249 31.45 1.09 13.90
C VAL A 249 30.99 1.75 15.20
N VAL A 250 30.88 0.98 16.26
CA VAL A 250 30.61 1.46 17.62
C VAL A 250 31.70 0.98 18.56
N ALA A 251 32.08 1.79 19.52
CA ALA A 251 33.09 1.44 20.51
C ALA A 251 32.67 1.92 21.89
N CYS A 252 32.95 1.11 22.91
CA CYS A 252 32.69 1.44 24.31
C CYS A 252 33.88 1.01 25.16
N GLN A 253 34.30 1.91 26.08
CA GLN A 253 35.39 1.70 27.02
C GLN A 253 35.08 2.23 28.43
N GLU A 254 33.82 2.49 28.73
CA GLU A 254 33.37 3.18 29.95
C GLU A 254 33.42 2.25 31.18
N GLU A 255 33.14 0.97 30.96
CA GLU A 255 33.06 0.00 32.05
C GLU A 255 34.37 -0.77 32.24
N ARG A 256 34.58 -1.28 33.45
CA ARG A 256 35.73 -2.11 33.76
C ARG A 256 35.61 -3.52 33.18
N SER A 257 34.39 -3.98 32.95
CA SER A 257 34.11 -5.33 32.44
C SER A 257 33.95 -5.30 30.92
N GLN A 258 34.69 -6.17 30.24
CA GLN A 258 34.55 -6.38 28.78
C GLN A 258 33.11 -6.79 28.39
N LEU A 259 32.45 -7.61 29.24
CA LEU A 259 31.08 -8.07 28.98
C LEU A 259 30.11 -6.89 29.00
N GLN A 260 30.21 -6.00 29.98
CA GLN A 260 29.36 -4.79 30.07
C GLN A 260 29.61 -3.83 28.92
N ASN A 261 30.86 -3.64 28.50
CA ASN A 261 31.19 -2.85 27.33
C ASN A 261 30.62 -3.45 26.04
N ARG A 262 30.66 -4.80 25.91
CA ARG A 262 30.04 -5.50 24.78
C ARG A 262 28.51 -5.28 24.74
N GLU A 263 27.82 -5.41 25.86
CA GLU A 263 26.38 -5.19 25.96
C GLU A 263 26.00 -3.74 25.65
N LYS A 264 26.80 -2.77 26.12
CA LYS A 264 26.62 -1.36 25.77
C LYS A 264 26.84 -1.12 24.27
N CYS A 265 27.91 -1.67 23.68
CA CYS A 265 28.15 -1.59 22.24
C CYS A 265 27.01 -2.20 21.43
N MET A 266 26.45 -3.34 21.85
CA MET A 266 25.31 -3.94 21.16
C MET A 266 24.08 -3.04 21.18
N ARG A 267 23.77 -2.44 22.34
CA ARG A 267 22.66 -1.47 22.44
C ARG A 267 22.90 -0.21 21.59
N MET A 268 24.13 0.30 21.59
CA MET A 268 24.49 1.44 20.74
C MET A 268 24.40 1.12 19.23
N LEU A 269 24.81 -0.09 18.86
CA LEU A 269 24.69 -0.56 17.48
C LEU A 269 23.22 -0.70 17.08
N ALA A 270 22.37 -1.30 17.92
CA ALA A 270 20.95 -1.44 17.70
C ALA A 270 20.27 -0.05 17.50
N SER A 271 20.59 0.91 18.38
CA SER A 271 20.05 2.28 18.26
C SER A 271 20.48 2.97 16.97
N LYS A 272 21.74 2.84 16.56
CA LYS A 272 22.22 3.41 15.29
C LYS A 272 21.62 2.77 14.06
N LEU A 273 21.46 1.46 14.07
CA LEU A 273 20.80 0.75 12.96
C LEU A 273 19.33 1.14 12.87
N TYR A 274 18.66 1.27 14.01
CA TYR A 274 17.27 1.76 14.07
C TYR A 274 17.14 3.18 13.51
N GLU A 275 18.03 4.10 13.91
CA GLU A 275 18.07 5.48 13.43
C GLU A 275 18.23 5.55 11.90
N ILE A 276 19.18 4.80 11.34
CA ILE A 276 19.40 4.76 9.88
C ILE A 276 18.20 4.19 9.13
N GLU A 277 17.57 3.14 9.65
CA GLU A 277 16.41 2.55 9.01
C GLU A 277 15.21 3.50 9.10
N GLN A 278 15.05 4.20 10.20
CA GLN A 278 14.02 5.24 10.36
C GLN A 278 14.23 6.39 9.37
N GLU A 279 15.48 6.92 9.25
CA GLU A 279 15.81 7.95 8.27
C GLU A 279 15.55 7.51 6.83
N ARG A 280 15.84 6.24 6.50
CA ARG A 280 15.56 5.66 5.19
C ARG A 280 14.06 5.69 4.90
N ILE A 281 13.25 5.23 5.84
CA ILE A 281 11.80 5.19 5.74
C ILE A 281 11.22 6.59 5.61
N GLU A 282 11.67 7.53 6.45
CA GLU A 282 11.23 8.93 6.39
C GLU A 282 11.58 9.59 5.05
N SER A 283 12.76 9.28 4.50
CA SER A 283 13.20 9.77 3.19
C SER A 283 12.34 9.20 2.06
N GLU A 284 12.02 7.90 2.09
CA GLU A 284 11.13 7.25 1.13
C GLU A 284 9.72 7.85 1.19
N HIS A 285 9.14 8.02 2.40
CA HIS A 285 7.85 8.67 2.59
C HIS A 285 7.84 10.12 2.14
N GLY A 286 8.91 10.87 2.47
CA GLY A 286 9.07 12.25 2.01
C GLY A 286 9.15 12.36 0.48
N GLY A 287 9.80 11.37 -0.18
CA GLY A 287 9.84 11.26 -1.63
C GLY A 287 8.46 10.99 -2.23
N LEU A 288 7.75 9.99 -1.70
CA LEU A 288 6.38 9.65 -2.12
C LEU A 288 5.42 10.82 -1.95
N ARG A 289 5.43 11.46 -0.76
CA ARG A 289 4.60 12.65 -0.48
C ARG A 289 4.84 13.77 -1.50
N ARG A 290 6.11 14.10 -1.80
CA ARG A 290 6.45 15.14 -2.78
C ARG A 290 5.97 14.79 -4.19
N SER A 291 6.10 13.54 -4.61
CA SER A 291 5.63 13.11 -5.94
C SER A 291 4.11 13.17 -6.06
N GLN A 292 3.36 12.91 -4.98
CA GLN A 292 1.90 12.95 -4.98
C GLN A 292 1.33 14.37 -4.93
N VAL A 293 1.91 15.24 -4.09
CA VAL A 293 1.38 16.59 -3.83
C VAL A 293 1.82 17.61 -4.89
N GLY A 294 2.97 17.38 -5.54
CA GLY A 294 3.51 18.33 -6.53
C GLY A 294 3.70 19.72 -5.93
N THR A 295 3.31 20.76 -6.69
CA THR A 295 3.34 22.17 -6.23
C THR A 295 2.00 22.64 -5.64
N GLY A 296 0.94 21.81 -5.67
CA GLY A 296 -0.41 22.18 -5.23
C GLY A 296 -1.11 23.22 -6.10
N MET A 297 -0.56 23.54 -7.26
CA MET A 297 -1.13 24.54 -8.18
C MET A 297 -2.37 24.02 -8.89
N ARG A 298 -3.25 24.96 -9.32
CA ARG A 298 -4.54 24.65 -9.98
C ARG A 298 -4.42 23.86 -11.29
N ASN A 299 -3.29 23.89 -11.97
CA ASN A 299 -3.02 23.17 -13.21
C ASN A 299 -2.71 21.68 -12.97
N GLU A 300 -2.20 21.29 -11.80
CA GLU A 300 -1.83 19.92 -11.46
C GLU A 300 -3.01 19.05 -10.99
N ARG A 301 -4.22 19.59 -11.09
CA ARG A 301 -5.45 18.93 -10.62
C ARG A 301 -5.62 17.52 -11.16
N ILE A 302 -5.89 16.58 -10.29
CA ILE A 302 -6.36 15.24 -10.66
C ILE A 302 -7.89 15.23 -10.84
N ARG A 303 -8.60 15.98 -9.96
CA ARG A 303 -10.07 15.99 -9.94
C ARG A 303 -10.61 17.40 -9.73
N THR A 304 -11.76 17.69 -10.34
CA THR A 304 -12.47 18.98 -10.19
C THR A 304 -13.88 18.74 -9.66
N TYR A 305 -14.20 19.42 -8.58
CA TYR A 305 -15.53 19.48 -7.96
C TYR A 305 -16.19 20.80 -8.34
N ASN A 306 -17.19 20.75 -9.22
CA ASN A 306 -17.91 21.93 -9.72
C ASN A 306 -19.31 21.97 -9.12
N PHE A 307 -19.47 22.73 -8.04
CA PHE A 307 -20.75 22.86 -7.33
C PHE A 307 -21.85 23.54 -8.14
N PRO A 308 -21.60 24.68 -8.85
CA PRO A 308 -22.61 25.29 -9.69
C PRO A 308 -23.22 24.39 -10.76
N GLN A 309 -22.44 23.40 -11.25
CA GLN A 309 -22.87 22.42 -12.24
C GLN A 309 -23.24 21.05 -11.66
N GLY A 310 -23.14 20.87 -10.35
CA GLY A 310 -23.45 19.60 -9.67
C GLY A 310 -22.59 18.43 -10.11
N ARG A 311 -21.39 18.69 -10.67
CA ARG A 311 -20.55 17.65 -11.29
C ARG A 311 -19.17 17.52 -10.67
N VAL A 312 -18.65 16.29 -10.70
CA VAL A 312 -17.26 15.96 -10.39
C VAL A 312 -16.62 15.33 -11.63
N THR A 313 -15.43 15.81 -11.99
CA THR A 313 -14.68 15.30 -13.15
C THR A 313 -13.30 14.84 -12.71
N ASP A 314 -12.97 13.56 -12.90
CA ASP A 314 -11.62 13.02 -12.76
C ASP A 314 -10.90 13.14 -14.11
N HIS A 315 -9.81 13.92 -14.13
CA HIS A 315 -9.09 14.23 -15.35
C HIS A 315 -8.16 13.11 -15.83
N ARG A 316 -7.81 12.15 -14.96
CA ARG A 316 -6.92 11.03 -15.30
C ARG A 316 -7.59 10.03 -16.25
N VAL A 317 -8.89 9.80 -16.06
CA VAL A 317 -9.70 8.86 -16.85
C VAL A 317 -10.79 9.56 -17.66
N GLY A 318 -10.92 10.90 -17.55
CA GLY A 318 -11.95 11.67 -18.25
C GLY A 318 -13.38 11.40 -17.77
N LEU A 319 -13.55 10.77 -16.60
CA LEU A 319 -14.86 10.44 -16.03
C LEU A 319 -15.53 11.69 -15.46
N THR A 320 -16.79 11.91 -15.83
CA THR A 320 -17.62 13.01 -15.30
C THR A 320 -18.91 12.46 -14.73
N LEU A 321 -19.17 12.75 -13.45
CA LEU A 321 -20.37 12.33 -12.72
C LEU A 321 -21.16 13.55 -12.25
N TYR A 322 -22.49 13.52 -12.42
CA TYR A 322 -23.42 14.61 -12.06
C TYR A 322 -24.13 14.29 -10.73
N LYS A 323 -23.36 13.89 -9.69
CA LYS A 323 -23.86 13.54 -8.37
C LYS A 323 -22.91 14.05 -7.25
N ILE A 324 -22.58 15.34 -7.32
CA ILE A 324 -21.58 15.94 -6.42
C ILE A 324 -21.93 15.74 -4.93
N ASP A 325 -23.20 15.88 -4.54
CA ASP A 325 -23.62 15.76 -3.15
C ASP A 325 -23.40 14.32 -2.63
N ALA A 326 -23.78 13.31 -3.42
CA ALA A 326 -23.51 11.90 -3.06
C ALA A 326 -22.02 11.62 -2.94
N ILE A 327 -21.19 12.18 -3.84
CA ILE A 327 -19.74 12.04 -3.81
C ILE A 327 -19.17 12.69 -2.54
N MET A 328 -19.62 13.90 -2.18
CA MET A 328 -19.21 14.58 -0.94
C MET A 328 -19.65 13.84 0.32
N ASP A 329 -20.68 12.99 0.23
CA ASP A 329 -21.13 12.06 1.28
C ASP A 329 -20.47 10.67 1.19
N GLY A 330 -19.35 10.57 0.43
CA GLY A 330 -18.51 9.38 0.39
C GLY A 330 -18.94 8.33 -0.64
N ASP A 331 -19.68 8.67 -1.70
CA ASP A 331 -19.97 7.75 -2.83
C ASP A 331 -18.92 7.92 -3.94
N ILE A 332 -17.70 7.43 -3.68
CA ILE A 332 -16.56 7.54 -4.60
C ILE A 332 -16.17 6.22 -5.28
N ASP A 333 -16.88 5.13 -5.02
CA ASP A 333 -16.54 3.81 -5.54
C ASP A 333 -16.47 3.76 -7.07
N GLU A 334 -17.39 4.44 -7.76
CA GLU A 334 -17.40 4.48 -9.23
C GLU A 334 -16.12 5.10 -9.79
N ILE A 335 -15.62 6.16 -9.14
CA ILE A 335 -14.38 6.84 -9.55
C ILE A 335 -13.18 5.93 -9.27
N ILE A 336 -13.12 5.35 -8.07
CA ILE A 336 -12.03 4.45 -7.67
C ILE A 336 -11.98 3.23 -8.58
N ASN A 337 -13.13 2.62 -8.90
CA ASN A 337 -13.18 1.46 -9.78
C ASN A 337 -12.73 1.78 -11.21
N ALA A 338 -13.12 2.94 -11.74
CA ALA A 338 -12.67 3.39 -13.06
C ALA A 338 -11.14 3.60 -13.09
N LEU A 339 -10.57 4.19 -12.02
CA LEU A 339 -9.12 4.39 -11.91
C LEU A 339 -8.38 3.07 -11.73
N ALA A 340 -8.90 2.15 -10.92
CA ALA A 340 -8.33 0.81 -10.75
C ALA A 340 -8.31 0.02 -12.06
N THR A 341 -9.38 0.09 -12.84
CA THR A 341 -9.47 -0.54 -14.16
C THR A 341 -8.45 0.06 -15.14
N ALA A 342 -8.27 1.39 -15.12
CA ALA A 342 -7.28 2.06 -15.96
C ALA A 342 -5.84 1.67 -15.58
N ASP A 343 -5.52 1.61 -14.28
CA ASP A 343 -4.22 1.16 -13.76
C ASP A 343 -3.92 -0.29 -14.14
N GLN A 344 -4.92 -1.18 -14.02
CA GLN A 344 -4.80 -2.58 -14.45
C GLN A 344 -4.54 -2.70 -15.95
N ALA A 345 -5.26 -1.91 -16.78
CA ALA A 345 -5.06 -1.90 -18.22
C ALA A 345 -3.67 -1.39 -18.62
N GLU A 346 -3.13 -0.40 -17.91
CA GLU A 346 -1.76 0.10 -18.11
C GLU A 346 -0.71 -0.95 -17.71
N LYS A 347 -0.86 -1.59 -16.56
CA LYS A 347 0.01 -2.69 -16.11
C LYS A 347 0.02 -3.87 -17.08
N LEU A 348 -1.15 -4.23 -17.65
CA LEU A 348 -1.25 -5.26 -18.68
C LEU A 348 -0.51 -4.90 -19.97
N LYS A 349 -0.54 -3.64 -20.39
CA LYS A 349 0.21 -3.16 -21.56
C LYS A 349 1.72 -3.23 -21.33
N ASN A 350 2.18 -2.87 -20.12
CA ASN A 350 3.61 -2.86 -19.77
C ASN A 350 4.16 -4.26 -19.46
N SER A 351 3.30 -5.28 -19.26
CA SER A 351 3.69 -6.67 -19.00
C SER A 351 3.80 -7.53 -20.27
N LYS A 352 3.40 -6.99 -21.42
CA LYS A 352 3.55 -7.61 -22.74
C LYS A 352 4.87 -7.26 -23.38
#